data_a4cd6ef91743da9b8ad52025fcea33ab
#
_entry.id   a4cd6ef91743da9b8ad52025fcea33ab
#
_cell.length_a   1.000
_cell.length_b   1.000
_cell.length_c   1.000
_cell.angle_alpha   90.00
_cell.angle_beta   90.00
_cell.angle_gamma   90.00
#
_symmetry.space_group_name_H-M   'P 1'
#
loop_
_entity.id
_entity.type
_entity.pdbx_description
1 polymer ?
#
loop_
_entity_poly.entity_id
_entity_poly.type
_entity_poly.pdbx_seq_one_letter_code
_entity_poly.pdbx_strand_id
1 'polypeptide(L)'
;MTASPSIRDVLDFWFLPLDHPDHGKPQELWWSGPAEFDAEIRERFSAAFERAIGGAFDHWRQSPDGALALILLCDQFPRNMHRRSAHAFAGDAKALEVARVALARAYPAAFNLTMRLFFYMPFQHSESLPDQDLGCALFEAFDDAETMKHAIEHRDVIVRFGRFPHRNDVLGRACTDQELDYLKNANRYGQ
;
A
#
# COMPACT_ATOMS: atom_id res chain seq x y z
N MET A 1 -2.03 18.64 21.30
CA MET A 1 -1.21 17.92 20.32
C MET A 1 -1.39 16.43 20.62
N THR A 2 -2.02 15.68 19.74
CA THR A 2 -2.10 14.23 19.86
C THR A 2 -0.69 13.65 19.82
N ALA A 3 -0.38 12.70 20.72
CA ALA A 3 0.91 12.02 20.72
C ALA A 3 1.13 11.32 19.37
N SER A 4 2.39 11.22 18.93
CA SER A 4 2.69 10.44 17.73
C SER A 4 2.34 8.97 17.96
N PRO A 5 1.72 8.30 16.98
CA PRO A 5 1.44 6.89 17.11
C PRO A 5 2.74 6.09 17.26
N SER A 6 2.69 5.03 18.04
CA SER A 6 3.71 3.99 18.10
C SER A 6 3.56 3.01 16.93
N ILE A 7 4.57 2.17 16.72
CA ILE A 7 4.50 1.03 15.79
C ILE A 7 3.27 0.17 16.11
N ARG A 8 3.03 -0.08 17.40
CA ARG A 8 1.92 -0.93 17.83
C ARG A 8 0.55 -0.31 17.53
N ASP A 9 0.39 1.01 17.72
CA ASP A 9 -0.87 1.70 17.40
C ASP A 9 -1.23 1.57 15.91
N VAL A 10 -0.25 1.59 15.02
CA VAL A 10 -0.46 1.40 13.58
C VAL A 10 -0.84 -0.05 13.26
N LEU A 11 -0.10 -1.02 13.82
CA LEU A 11 -0.34 -2.44 13.55
C LEU A 11 -1.65 -2.92 14.16
N ASP A 12 -1.98 -2.50 15.40
CA ASP A 12 -3.22 -2.89 16.08
C ASP A 12 -4.46 -2.28 15.40
N PHE A 13 -4.32 -1.09 14.85
CA PHE A 13 -5.39 -0.49 14.06
C PHE A 13 -5.70 -1.30 12.80
N TRP A 14 -4.65 -1.74 12.08
CA TRP A 14 -4.82 -2.41 10.79
C TRP A 14 -5.09 -3.90 10.91
N PHE A 15 -4.41 -4.57 11.82
CA PHE A 15 -4.45 -6.03 11.98
C PHE A 15 -5.19 -6.50 13.23
N LEU A 16 -5.76 -5.60 14.01
CA LEU A 16 -6.30 -5.83 15.35
C LEU A 16 -5.20 -6.12 16.41
N PRO A 17 -5.48 -5.93 17.70
CA PRO A 17 -4.53 -6.23 18.79
C PRO A 17 -4.08 -7.68 18.79
N LEU A 18 -2.88 -7.95 19.33
CA LEU A 18 -2.29 -9.30 19.34
C LEU A 18 -3.14 -10.35 20.08
N ASP A 19 -3.91 -9.93 21.09
CA ASP A 19 -4.81 -10.77 21.87
C ASP A 19 -6.19 -10.93 21.23
N HIS A 20 -6.47 -10.23 20.13
CA HIS A 20 -7.73 -10.36 19.42
C HIS A 20 -7.75 -11.68 18.62
N PRO A 21 -8.86 -12.46 18.64
CA PRO A 21 -8.95 -13.78 17.97
C PRO A 21 -8.81 -13.70 16.45
N ASP A 22 -9.03 -12.52 15.86
CA ASP A 22 -8.89 -12.27 14.44
C ASP A 22 -7.64 -11.44 14.08
N HIS A 23 -6.67 -11.34 14.99
CA HIS A 23 -5.40 -10.66 14.70
C HIS A 23 -4.74 -11.20 13.43
N GLY A 24 -4.42 -10.31 12.53
CA GLY A 24 -3.73 -10.66 11.28
C GLY A 24 -4.57 -11.48 10.28
N LYS A 25 -5.88 -11.62 10.48
CA LYS A 25 -6.79 -12.19 9.47
C LYS A 25 -7.22 -11.12 8.47
N PRO A 26 -7.66 -11.50 7.24
CA PRO A 26 -8.19 -10.57 6.27
C PRO A 26 -9.37 -9.77 6.82
N GLN A 27 -9.39 -8.45 6.53
CA GLN A 27 -10.47 -7.55 6.90
C GLN A 27 -11.08 -6.94 5.62
N GLU A 28 -12.40 -7.01 5.46
CA GLU A 28 -13.09 -6.37 4.34
C GLU A 28 -12.92 -4.85 4.35
N LEU A 29 -12.76 -4.26 5.53
CA LEU A 29 -12.54 -2.82 5.73
C LEU A 29 -11.33 -2.27 4.95
N TRP A 30 -10.33 -3.08 4.67
CA TRP A 30 -9.15 -2.64 3.92
C TRP A 30 -9.48 -2.25 2.48
N TRP A 31 -10.47 -2.93 1.86
CA TRP A 31 -10.79 -2.79 0.43
C TRP A 31 -12.07 -2.00 0.16
N SER A 32 -13.06 -2.17 1.02
CA SER A 32 -14.42 -1.61 0.87
C SER A 32 -14.95 -0.99 2.14
N GLY A 33 -14.06 -0.46 2.98
CA GLY A 33 -14.45 0.17 4.24
C GLY A 33 -15.39 1.35 4.06
N PRO A 34 -16.30 1.58 5.04
CA PRO A 34 -17.20 2.73 5.02
C PRO A 34 -16.42 4.04 5.16
N ALA A 35 -17.06 5.17 4.84
CA ALA A 35 -16.44 6.49 4.92
C ALA A 35 -15.93 6.84 6.34
N GLU A 36 -16.56 6.26 7.36
CA GLU A 36 -16.17 6.40 8.77
C GLU A 36 -14.80 5.78 9.03
N PHE A 37 -14.46 4.66 8.39
CA PHE A 37 -13.14 4.03 8.49
C PHE A 37 -12.06 4.94 7.89
N ASP A 38 -12.31 5.51 6.71
CA ASP A 38 -11.41 6.49 6.09
C ASP A 38 -11.25 7.76 6.95
N ALA A 39 -12.33 8.19 7.61
CA ALA A 39 -12.31 9.34 8.53
C ALA A 39 -11.50 9.04 9.78
N GLU A 40 -11.62 7.85 10.37
CA GLU A 40 -10.83 7.42 11.53
C GLU A 40 -9.34 7.36 11.20
N ILE A 41 -8.97 6.78 10.03
CA ILE A 41 -7.58 6.78 9.57
C ILE A 41 -7.05 8.21 9.47
N ARG A 42 -7.84 9.11 8.88
CA ARG A 42 -7.44 10.52 8.72
C ARG A 42 -7.24 11.21 10.07
N GLU A 43 -8.16 11.04 11.01
CA GLU A 43 -8.07 11.63 12.33
C GLU A 43 -6.83 11.14 13.10
N ARG A 44 -6.59 9.84 13.07
CA ARG A 44 -5.53 9.21 13.88
C ARG A 44 -4.14 9.34 13.28
N PHE A 45 -4.02 9.29 11.94
CA PHE A 45 -2.74 9.03 11.30
C PHE A 45 -2.30 10.08 10.27
N SER A 46 -3.10 11.10 9.92
CA SER A 46 -2.68 12.09 8.93
C SER A 46 -1.39 12.82 9.32
N ALA A 47 -1.27 13.26 10.57
CA ALA A 47 -0.05 13.91 11.05
C ALA A 47 1.16 12.97 11.08
N ALA A 48 0.93 11.68 11.34
CA ALA A 48 1.97 10.66 11.30
C ALA A 48 2.42 10.37 9.87
N PHE A 49 1.49 10.33 8.91
CA PHE A 49 1.81 10.18 7.50
C PHE A 49 2.73 11.30 6.99
N GLU A 50 2.39 12.57 7.26
CA GLU A 50 3.23 13.71 6.87
C GLU A 50 4.66 13.61 7.45
N ARG A 51 4.76 13.17 8.67
CA ARG A 51 6.05 12.95 9.33
C ARG A 51 6.80 11.76 8.77
N ALA A 52 6.08 10.69 8.38
CA ALA A 52 6.66 9.48 7.79
C ALA A 52 7.30 9.78 6.42
N ILE A 53 6.60 10.48 5.54
CA ILE A 53 7.17 10.89 4.24
C ILE A 53 8.33 11.86 4.40
N GLY A 54 8.34 12.68 5.46
CA GLY A 54 9.45 13.54 5.87
C GLY A 54 10.62 12.81 6.55
N GLY A 55 10.56 11.48 6.74
CA GLY A 55 11.64 10.67 7.29
C GLY A 55 11.68 10.59 8.82
N ALA A 56 10.74 11.17 9.56
CA ALA A 56 10.76 11.18 11.03
C ALA A 56 10.69 9.76 11.65
N PHE A 57 10.17 8.79 10.92
CA PHE A 57 10.04 7.40 11.35
C PHE A 57 10.99 6.43 10.62
N ASP A 58 12.03 6.92 9.95
CA ASP A 58 12.97 6.07 9.20
C ASP A 58 13.67 5.01 10.06
N HIS A 59 13.80 5.27 11.36
CA HIS A 59 14.33 4.30 12.31
C HIS A 59 13.43 3.06 12.50
N TRP A 60 12.13 3.13 12.19
CA TRP A 60 11.20 2.00 12.26
C TRP A 60 11.59 0.86 11.32
N ARG A 61 12.19 1.17 10.17
CA ARG A 61 12.65 0.15 9.20
C ARG A 61 13.74 -0.79 9.73
N GLN A 62 14.20 -0.58 10.96
CA GLN A 62 15.22 -1.43 11.59
C GLN A 62 14.64 -2.71 12.24
N SER A 63 13.32 -2.81 12.36
CA SER A 63 12.63 -3.99 12.89
C SER A 63 11.53 -4.46 11.94
N PRO A 64 11.14 -5.76 11.97
CA PRO A 64 10.05 -6.28 11.14
C PRO A 64 8.72 -5.52 11.34
N ASP A 65 8.28 -5.36 12.58
CA ASP A 65 7.05 -4.64 12.94
C ASP A 65 7.11 -3.18 12.51
N GLY A 66 8.23 -2.52 12.74
CA GLY A 66 8.41 -1.13 12.36
C GLY A 66 8.41 -0.92 10.85
N ALA A 67 9.02 -1.83 10.08
CA ALA A 67 9.00 -1.78 8.63
C ALA A 67 7.55 -1.94 8.11
N LEU A 68 6.79 -2.90 8.65
CA LEU A 68 5.39 -3.10 8.28
C LEU A 68 4.53 -1.88 8.62
N ALA A 69 4.66 -1.34 9.83
CA ALA A 69 3.94 -0.14 10.24
C ALA A 69 4.26 1.07 9.35
N LEU A 70 5.52 1.26 8.97
CA LEU A 70 5.93 2.37 8.10
C LEU A 70 5.42 2.20 6.67
N ILE A 71 5.37 0.97 6.16
CA ILE A 71 4.73 0.66 4.86
C ILE A 71 3.25 0.99 4.92
N LEU A 72 2.51 0.57 5.95
CA LEU A 72 1.08 0.88 6.09
C LEU A 72 0.83 2.39 6.13
N LEU A 73 1.62 3.13 6.90
CA LEU A 73 1.53 4.59 6.98
C LEU A 73 1.78 5.27 5.63
N CYS A 74 2.68 4.74 4.79
CA CYS A 74 3.09 5.40 3.55
C CYS A 74 2.33 4.88 2.31
N ASP A 75 1.79 3.65 2.34
CA ASP A 75 1.14 3.01 1.20
C ASP A 75 -0.38 2.89 1.35
N GLN A 76 -0.85 2.29 2.47
CA GLN A 76 -2.28 1.98 2.62
C GLN A 76 -3.09 3.16 3.15
N PHE A 77 -2.65 3.76 4.27
CA PHE A 77 -3.39 4.84 4.92
C PHE A 77 -3.63 6.05 4.02
N PRO A 78 -2.65 6.55 3.22
CA PRO A 78 -2.92 7.67 2.33
C PRO A 78 -3.95 7.33 1.24
N ARG A 79 -4.03 6.08 0.78
CA ARG A 79 -5.05 5.65 -0.17
C ARG A 79 -6.47 5.76 0.40
N ASN A 80 -6.64 5.51 1.69
CA ASN A 80 -7.91 5.72 2.40
C ASN A 80 -8.16 7.23 2.69
N MET A 81 -7.16 7.92 3.24
CA MET A 81 -7.31 9.31 3.68
C MET A 81 -7.53 10.31 2.53
N HIS A 82 -6.92 10.06 1.39
CA HIS A 82 -6.78 11.02 0.30
C HIS A 82 -7.30 10.50 -1.04
N ARG A 83 -8.38 9.70 -1.01
CA ARG A 83 -9.01 9.19 -2.25
C ARG A 83 -9.19 10.32 -3.28
N ARG A 84 -8.93 10.03 -4.54
CA ARG A 84 -9.04 10.99 -5.66
C ARG A 84 -8.14 12.23 -5.51
N SER A 85 -6.99 12.07 -4.88
CA SER A 85 -6.01 13.13 -4.72
C SER A 85 -4.60 12.61 -5.00
N ALA A 86 -3.73 13.46 -5.53
CA ALA A 86 -2.30 13.15 -5.69
C ALA A 86 -1.64 12.72 -4.38
N HIS A 87 -2.16 13.23 -3.25
CA HIS A 87 -1.61 12.93 -1.93
C HIS A 87 -1.78 11.46 -1.52
N ALA A 88 -2.75 10.74 -2.12
CA ALA A 88 -2.91 9.30 -1.94
C ALA A 88 -1.65 8.50 -2.33
N PHE A 89 -0.81 9.05 -3.19
CA PHE A 89 0.40 8.41 -3.74
C PHE A 89 1.70 9.04 -3.25
N ALA A 90 1.63 10.07 -2.39
CA ALA A 90 2.80 10.82 -1.94
C ALA A 90 3.80 9.97 -1.12
N GLY A 91 3.33 8.87 -0.53
CA GLY A 91 4.16 7.95 0.25
C GLY A 91 4.70 6.75 -0.54
N ASP A 92 4.29 6.54 -1.81
CA ASP A 92 4.62 5.32 -2.58
C ASP A 92 6.14 5.05 -2.66
N ALA A 93 6.94 6.08 -2.94
CA ALA A 93 8.38 5.93 -3.03
C ALA A 93 9.03 5.51 -1.70
N LYS A 94 8.54 6.07 -0.57
CA LYS A 94 9.01 5.71 0.77
C LYS A 94 8.61 4.29 1.13
N ALA A 95 7.36 3.90 0.88
CA ALA A 95 6.87 2.55 1.13
C ALA A 95 7.66 1.50 0.33
N LEU A 96 7.95 1.76 -0.94
CA LEU A 96 8.76 0.88 -1.79
C LEU A 96 10.21 0.77 -1.29
N GLU A 97 10.83 1.88 -0.86
CA GLU A 97 12.17 1.86 -0.24
C GLU A 97 12.19 0.94 0.99
N VAL A 98 11.21 1.11 1.88
CA VAL A 98 11.11 0.30 3.11
C VAL A 98 10.84 -1.17 2.78
N ALA A 99 9.96 -1.45 1.81
CA ALA A 99 9.68 -2.82 1.36
C ALA A 99 10.92 -3.52 0.81
N ARG A 100 11.77 -2.83 0.03
CA ARG A 100 13.06 -3.37 -0.45
C ARG A 100 14.00 -3.71 0.71
N VAL A 101 14.11 -2.83 1.71
CA VAL A 101 14.92 -3.09 2.91
C VAL A 101 14.37 -4.29 3.69
N ALA A 102 13.05 -4.38 3.84
CA ALA A 102 12.40 -5.49 4.52
C ALA A 102 12.64 -6.84 3.84
N LEU A 103 12.56 -6.88 2.49
CA LEU A 103 12.89 -8.09 1.71
C LEU A 103 14.36 -8.50 1.88
N ALA A 104 15.29 -7.55 1.75
CA ALA A 104 16.71 -7.82 1.90
C ALA A 104 17.08 -8.38 3.29
N ARG A 105 16.24 -8.10 4.30
CA ARG A 105 16.40 -8.59 5.68
C ARG A 105 15.50 -9.77 6.02
N ALA A 106 14.77 -10.32 5.05
CA ALA A 106 13.82 -11.41 5.22
C ALA A 106 12.71 -11.14 6.28
N TYR A 107 12.37 -9.88 6.54
CA TYR A 107 11.37 -9.49 7.53
C TYR A 107 9.98 -10.09 7.29
N PRO A 108 9.48 -10.23 6.04
CA PRO A 108 8.17 -10.84 5.80
C PRO A 108 8.04 -12.26 6.35
N ALA A 109 9.13 -13.01 6.50
CA ALA A 109 9.10 -14.36 7.04
C ALA A 109 8.63 -14.43 8.51
N ALA A 110 8.68 -13.33 9.26
CA ALA A 110 8.20 -13.24 10.64
C ALA A 110 6.67 -13.15 10.77
N PHE A 111 5.94 -13.00 9.64
CA PHE A 111 4.50 -12.74 9.63
C PHE A 111 3.70 -13.85 8.92
N ASN A 112 2.41 -13.94 9.22
CA ASN A 112 1.49 -14.77 8.44
C ASN A 112 1.29 -14.24 7.02
N LEU A 113 0.69 -15.01 6.13
CA LEU A 113 0.52 -14.65 4.72
C LEU A 113 -0.25 -13.33 4.55
N THR A 114 -1.33 -13.13 5.29
CA THR A 114 -2.14 -11.91 5.21
C THR A 114 -1.32 -10.65 5.49
N MET A 115 -0.47 -10.67 6.50
CA MET A 115 0.38 -9.53 6.85
C MET A 115 1.53 -9.35 5.86
N ARG A 116 2.06 -10.46 5.29
CA ARG A 116 3.09 -10.42 4.22
C ARG A 116 2.63 -9.69 2.98
N LEU A 117 1.34 -9.78 2.64
CA LEU A 117 0.73 -9.08 1.52
C LEU A 117 1.14 -7.60 1.49
N PHE A 118 1.09 -6.93 2.65
CA PHE A 118 1.38 -5.51 2.75
C PHE A 118 2.86 -5.15 2.55
N PHE A 119 3.79 -6.06 2.78
CA PHE A 119 5.19 -5.86 2.37
C PHE A 119 5.37 -5.89 0.85
N TYR A 120 4.49 -6.57 0.12
CA TYR A 120 4.64 -6.79 -1.33
C TYR A 120 3.82 -5.78 -2.16
N MET A 121 2.75 -5.22 -1.58
CA MET A 121 1.91 -4.23 -2.26
C MET A 121 2.66 -3.00 -2.79
N PRO A 122 3.69 -2.44 -2.13
CA PRO A 122 4.44 -1.33 -2.69
C PRO A 122 5.09 -1.62 -4.05
N PHE A 123 5.46 -2.89 -4.33
CA PHE A 123 5.96 -3.29 -5.65
C PHE A 123 4.85 -3.27 -6.70
N GLN A 124 3.65 -3.72 -6.34
CA GLN A 124 2.46 -3.70 -7.18
C GLN A 124 1.98 -2.27 -7.48
N HIS A 125 2.26 -1.33 -6.58
CA HIS A 125 1.90 0.08 -6.74
C HIS A 125 2.95 0.90 -7.52
N SER A 126 4.12 0.34 -7.79
CA SER A 126 5.20 1.00 -8.55
C SER A 126 4.86 1.08 -10.04
N GLU A 127 5.23 2.21 -10.67
CA GLU A 127 5.15 2.37 -12.13
C GLU A 127 6.44 1.88 -12.84
N SER A 128 7.26 1.08 -12.17
CA SER A 128 8.48 0.45 -12.70
C SER A 128 8.22 -1.01 -13.06
N LEU A 129 8.42 -1.41 -14.31
CA LEU A 129 8.22 -2.80 -14.74
C LEU A 129 9.08 -3.81 -13.95
N PRO A 130 10.38 -3.55 -13.65
CA PRO A 130 11.14 -4.45 -12.77
C PRO A 130 10.53 -4.65 -11.38
N ASP A 131 9.87 -3.63 -10.82
CA ASP A 131 9.18 -3.77 -9.53
C ASP A 131 7.90 -4.60 -9.67
N GLN A 132 7.17 -4.42 -10.75
CA GLN A 132 5.98 -5.23 -11.06
C GLN A 132 6.35 -6.71 -11.26
N ASP A 133 7.42 -6.99 -11.98
CA ASP A 133 7.92 -8.36 -12.19
C ASP A 133 8.31 -9.01 -10.84
N LEU A 134 9.02 -8.26 -9.98
CA LEU A 134 9.35 -8.73 -8.63
C LEU A 134 8.08 -8.93 -7.79
N GLY A 135 7.12 -8.00 -7.86
CA GLY A 135 5.82 -8.11 -7.19
C GLY A 135 5.11 -9.40 -7.58
N CYS A 136 4.97 -9.70 -8.87
CA CYS A 136 4.36 -10.95 -9.34
C CYS A 136 5.07 -12.19 -8.76
N ALA A 137 6.40 -12.24 -8.80
CA ALA A 137 7.18 -13.34 -8.23
C ALA A 137 6.98 -13.50 -6.71
N LEU A 138 6.80 -12.41 -5.98
CA LEU A 138 6.52 -12.44 -4.54
C LEU A 138 5.10 -12.96 -4.25
N PHE A 139 4.13 -12.61 -5.10
CA PHE A 139 2.74 -13.04 -4.95
C PHE A 139 2.51 -14.51 -5.33
N GLU A 140 3.36 -15.13 -6.17
CA GLU A 140 3.32 -16.58 -6.44
C GLU A 140 3.38 -17.42 -5.15
N ALA A 141 4.07 -16.93 -4.11
CA ALA A 141 4.19 -17.64 -2.83
C ALA A 141 2.88 -17.73 -2.01
N PHE A 142 1.81 -17.02 -2.42
CA PHE A 142 0.52 -17.06 -1.72
C PHE A 142 -0.35 -18.25 -2.12
N ASP A 143 -0.07 -18.87 -3.27
CA ASP A 143 -0.88 -19.98 -3.86
C ASP A 143 -2.38 -19.61 -3.92
N ASP A 144 -2.67 -18.33 -4.23
CA ASP A 144 -4.00 -17.76 -4.33
C ASP A 144 -4.19 -17.11 -5.70
N ALA A 145 -5.08 -17.71 -6.49
CA ALA A 145 -5.30 -17.30 -7.87
C ALA A 145 -5.85 -15.87 -8.00
N GLU A 146 -6.65 -15.40 -7.04
CA GLU A 146 -7.21 -14.04 -7.09
C GLU A 146 -6.14 -12.99 -6.77
N THR A 147 -5.31 -13.22 -5.76
CA THR A 147 -4.15 -12.36 -5.45
C THR A 147 -3.20 -12.29 -6.65
N MET A 148 -2.90 -13.44 -7.27
CA MET A 148 -2.01 -13.48 -8.44
C MET A 148 -2.63 -12.78 -9.65
N LYS A 149 -3.92 -12.93 -9.89
CA LYS A 149 -4.64 -12.22 -10.96
C LYS A 149 -4.49 -10.70 -10.80
N HIS A 150 -4.70 -10.18 -9.59
CA HIS A 150 -4.52 -8.75 -9.32
C HIS A 150 -3.08 -8.27 -9.56
N ALA A 151 -2.08 -9.06 -9.18
CA ALA A 151 -0.68 -8.73 -9.45
C ALA A 151 -0.40 -8.65 -10.96
N ILE A 152 -0.89 -9.62 -11.74
CA ILE A 152 -0.76 -9.64 -13.20
C ILE A 152 -1.48 -8.45 -13.84
N GLU A 153 -2.71 -8.14 -13.42
CA GLU A 153 -3.47 -7.00 -13.93
C GLU A 153 -2.71 -5.68 -13.75
N HIS A 154 -2.10 -5.44 -12.58
CA HIS A 154 -1.28 -4.24 -12.35
C HIS A 154 -0.06 -4.22 -13.27
N ARG A 155 0.67 -5.33 -13.37
CA ARG A 155 1.82 -5.48 -14.23
C ARG A 155 1.48 -5.22 -15.70
N ASP A 156 0.39 -5.78 -16.19
CA ASP A 156 -0.03 -5.64 -17.59
C ASP A 156 -0.36 -4.18 -17.95
N VAL A 157 -0.92 -3.41 -17.00
CA VAL A 157 -1.12 -1.97 -17.17
C VAL A 157 0.23 -1.25 -17.34
N ILE A 158 1.24 -1.60 -16.54
CA ILE A 158 2.57 -1.00 -16.66
C ILE A 158 3.28 -1.46 -17.93
N VAL A 159 3.15 -2.71 -18.34
CA VAL A 159 3.66 -3.21 -19.65
C VAL A 159 3.04 -2.40 -20.80
N ARG A 160 1.75 -2.12 -20.73
CA ARG A 160 1.02 -1.45 -21.82
C ARG A 160 1.26 0.04 -21.88
N PHE A 161 1.28 0.73 -20.73
CA PHE A 161 1.27 2.20 -20.68
C PHE A 161 2.52 2.81 -20.02
N GLY A 162 3.35 2.02 -19.36
CA GLY A 162 4.50 2.50 -18.58
C GLY A 162 4.11 3.27 -17.32
N ARG A 163 2.81 3.35 -17.01
CA ARG A 163 2.24 4.06 -15.87
C ARG A 163 0.81 3.60 -15.60
N PHE A 164 0.25 4.02 -14.47
CA PHE A 164 -1.16 3.80 -14.15
C PHE A 164 -2.03 4.95 -14.69
N PRO A 165 -2.81 4.76 -15.77
CA PRO A 165 -3.63 5.82 -16.36
C PRO A 165 -4.67 6.40 -15.39
N HIS A 166 -5.22 5.60 -14.46
CA HIS A 166 -6.20 6.05 -13.48
C HIS A 166 -5.65 7.11 -12.51
N ARG A 167 -4.30 7.25 -12.40
CA ARG A 167 -3.65 8.29 -11.58
C ARG A 167 -3.43 9.59 -12.36
N ASN A 168 -3.60 9.60 -13.68
CA ASN A 168 -3.20 10.73 -14.53
C ASN A 168 -3.90 12.03 -14.12
N ASP A 169 -5.21 11.99 -13.93
CA ASP A 169 -6.00 13.16 -13.59
C ASP A 169 -5.49 13.84 -12.31
N VAL A 170 -5.41 13.10 -11.23
CA VAL A 170 -4.98 13.62 -9.93
C VAL A 170 -3.50 14.01 -9.87
N LEU A 171 -2.66 13.42 -10.74
CA LEU A 171 -1.23 13.75 -10.86
C LEU A 171 -0.95 14.84 -11.91
N GLY A 172 -1.99 15.41 -12.52
CA GLY A 172 -1.84 16.46 -13.54
C GLY A 172 -1.17 15.97 -14.83
N ARG A 173 -1.29 14.67 -15.16
CA ARG A 173 -0.71 14.05 -16.35
C ARG A 173 -1.77 13.95 -17.45
N ALA A 174 -1.44 14.43 -18.68
CA ALA A 174 -2.34 14.25 -19.82
C ALA A 174 -2.47 12.75 -20.18
N CYS A 175 -3.69 12.31 -20.47
CA CYS A 175 -3.95 10.98 -21.02
C CYS A 175 -3.73 10.95 -22.53
N THR A 176 -3.22 9.83 -23.04
CA THR A 176 -3.28 9.49 -24.47
C THR A 176 -4.67 8.97 -24.85
N ASP A 177 -5.01 8.92 -26.14
CA ASP A 177 -6.29 8.37 -26.61
C ASP A 177 -6.46 6.89 -26.20
N GLN A 178 -5.37 6.13 -26.21
CA GLN A 178 -5.37 4.72 -25.76
C GLN A 178 -5.65 4.57 -24.25
N GLU A 179 -5.11 5.47 -23.44
CA GLU A 179 -5.38 5.50 -22.01
C GLU A 179 -6.83 5.92 -21.71
N LEU A 180 -7.35 6.91 -22.45
CA LEU A 180 -8.76 7.31 -22.33
C LEU A 180 -9.72 6.17 -22.70
N ASP A 181 -9.39 5.39 -23.73
CA ASP A 181 -10.21 4.22 -24.11
C ASP A 181 -10.14 3.13 -23.02
N TYR A 182 -8.96 2.83 -22.52
CA TYR A 182 -8.77 1.89 -21.42
C TYR A 182 -9.58 2.31 -20.17
N LEU A 183 -9.55 3.58 -19.78
CA LEU A 183 -10.21 4.09 -18.58
C LEU A 183 -11.77 4.01 -18.63
N LYS A 184 -12.38 3.76 -19.77
CA LYS A 184 -13.84 3.56 -19.88
C LYS A 184 -14.31 2.32 -19.12
N ASN A 185 -13.46 1.27 -19.06
CA ASN A 185 -13.81 -0.01 -18.47
C ASN A 185 -12.82 -0.48 -17.39
N ALA A 186 -11.81 0.34 -17.09
CA ALA A 186 -10.74 -0.04 -16.17
C ALA A 186 -11.19 -0.06 -14.72
N ASN A 187 -10.64 -0.99 -13.95
CA ASN A 187 -10.68 -0.91 -12.50
C ASN A 187 -9.82 0.27 -12.05
N ARG A 188 -10.38 1.10 -11.17
CA ARG A 188 -9.68 2.27 -10.60
C ARG A 188 -9.10 1.99 -9.22
N TYR A 189 -9.19 0.76 -8.74
CA TYR A 189 -8.62 0.31 -7.46
C TYR A 189 -9.00 1.21 -6.26
N GLY A 190 -10.27 1.67 -6.23
CA GLY A 190 -10.79 2.52 -5.16
C GLY A 190 -10.37 4.00 -5.21
N GLN A 191 -9.73 4.45 -6.29
CA GLN A 191 -9.25 5.82 -6.47
C GLN A 191 -10.09 6.63 -7.46
#